data_c1e850349654a42e61f9e40c19477b56
#
_entry.id   c1e850349654a42e61f9e40c19477b56
#
_cell.length_a   1.000
_cell.length_b   1.000
_cell.length_c   1.000
_cell.angle_alpha   90.00
_cell.angle_beta   90.00
_cell.angle_gamma   90.00
#
_symmetry.space_group_name_H-M   'P 1'
#
loop_
_entity.id
_entity.type
_entity.pdbx_description
1 polymer ?
#
loop_
_entity_poly.entity_id
_entity_poly.type
_entity_poly.pdbx_seq_one_letter_code
_entity_poly.pdbx_strand_id
1 'polypeptide(L)'
;MLSINLEQSLSNNSAVIEKKPAELKNKSPKYKVLLHNDPVNSMEYVTISLREVVPQLSEQDAIAIMLEAHNTGVGLVIVCDLEPAEFYSESLKSKGITSSI
;
A
#
# COMPACT_ATOMS: atom_id res chain seq x y z
N MET A 1 -2.98 -14.99 -41.12
CA MET A 1 -3.15 -15.01 -40.28
C MET A 1 -3.09 -14.90 -39.65
N LEU A 2 -3.02 -14.48 -40.00
CA LEU A 2 -3.09 -14.36 -39.01
C LEU A 2 -3.09 -14.10 -38.33
N SER A 3 -2.99 -14.09 -38.84
CA SER A 3 -3.10 -13.91 -37.85
C SER A 3 -3.09 -13.61 -37.16
N ILE A 4 -3.00 -13.41 -37.42
CA ILE A 4 -3.08 -13.24 -36.45
C ILE A 4 -3.20 -12.93 -35.71
N ASN A 5 -3.17 -12.82 -36.14
CA ASN A 5 -3.41 -12.74 -35.11
C ASN A 5 -3.41 -12.34 -34.52
N LEU A 6 -3.24 -12.11 -34.88
CA LEU A 6 -3.33 -11.96 -34.00
C LEU A 6 -3.42 -11.75 -33.31
N GLU A 7 -3.37 -11.87 -33.81
CA GLU A 7 -3.51 -11.95 -32.92
C GLU A 7 -3.27 -11.83 -32.30
N GLN A 8 -3.12 -11.84 -32.95
CA GLN A 8 -3.04 -11.95 -32.19
C GLN A 8 -2.78 -11.60 -31.69
N SER A 9 -2.62 -11.49 -32.49
CA SER A 9 -2.50 -11.33 -31.77
C SER A 9 -2.52 -10.91 -31.20
N LEU A 10 -2.44 -10.60 -31.59
CA LEU A 10 -2.49 -10.35 -30.75
C LEU A 10 -2.33 -10.02 -30.08
N SER A 11 -2.16 -10.10 -30.57
CA SER A 11 -1.98 -9.94 -29.75
C SER A 11 -1.66 -9.52 -29.30
N ASN A 12 -1.40 -9.40 -29.71
CA ASN A 12 -1.07 -9.14 -29.08
C ASN A 12 -0.67 -8.57 -28.87
N ASN A 13 -0.42 -8.37 -29.39
CA ASN A 13 -0.06 -7.90 -29.06
C ASN A 13 0.20 -7.28 -28.88
N SER A 14 0.73 -7.30 -29.57
CA SER A 14 1.24 -6.56 -29.25
C SER A 14 1.04 -5.60 -28.52
N ALA A 15 0.74 -5.20 -28.47
CA ALA A 15 0.24 -4.42 -27.43
C ALA A 15 1.20 -3.91 -26.44
N VAL A 16 2.33 -4.29 -26.58
CA VAL A 16 3.36 -4.01 -25.63
C VAL A 16 3.70 -2.54 -25.58
N ILE A 17 3.58 -1.90 -26.68
CA ILE A 17 4.03 -0.52 -26.82
C ILE A 17 3.17 0.42 -25.99
N GLU A 18 1.92 0.10 -25.86
CA GLU A 18 1.01 0.98 -25.16
C GLU A 18 1.35 1.11 -23.69
N LYS A 19 1.99 0.12 -23.16
CA LYS A 19 2.33 0.17 -21.74
C LYS A 19 3.34 1.24 -21.43
N LYS A 20 4.21 1.53 -22.35
CA LYS A 20 5.33 2.41 -22.04
C LYS A 20 4.90 3.82 -21.71
N PRO A 21 3.98 4.43 -22.45
CA PRO A 21 3.54 5.77 -22.05
C PRO A 21 2.91 5.77 -20.66
N ALA A 22 2.14 4.74 -20.35
CA ALA A 22 1.54 4.66 -19.03
C ALA A 22 2.59 4.51 -17.94
N GLU A 23 3.60 3.71 -18.21
CA GLU A 23 4.69 3.56 -17.26
C GLU A 23 5.44 4.85 -17.04
N LEU A 24 5.65 5.58 -18.09
CA LEU A 24 6.32 6.86 -17.98
C LEU A 24 5.52 7.84 -17.16
N LYS A 25 4.21 7.80 -17.28
CA LYS A 25 3.36 8.70 -16.51
C LYS A 25 3.33 8.34 -15.05
N ASN A 26 3.62 7.08 -14.73
CA ASN A 26 3.58 6.62 -13.34
C ASN A 26 4.96 6.52 -12.76
N LYS A 27 5.78 7.50 -13.04
CA LYS A 27 7.14 7.52 -12.52
C LYS A 27 7.26 8.15 -11.16
N SER A 28 6.18 8.61 -10.59
CA SER A 28 6.21 9.21 -9.26
C SER A 28 6.72 8.18 -8.26
N PRO A 29 7.61 8.60 -7.37
CA PRO A 29 8.10 7.67 -6.35
C PRO A 29 6.97 7.25 -5.43
N LYS A 30 7.06 6.02 -4.97
CA LYS A 30 6.11 5.51 -4.00
C LYS A 30 6.68 5.68 -2.60
N TYR A 31 5.80 5.80 -1.65
CA TYR A 31 6.17 6.01 -0.26
C TYR A 31 5.60 4.89 0.59
N LYS A 32 6.36 4.52 1.59
CA LYS A 32 5.92 3.50 2.55
C LYS A 32 5.31 4.21 3.75
N VAL A 33 4.09 3.80 4.09
CA VAL A 33 3.48 4.23 5.34
C VAL A 33 3.89 3.19 6.38
N LEU A 34 4.52 3.66 7.45
CA LEU A 34 5.08 2.78 8.46
C LEU A 34 4.32 2.94 9.78
N LEU A 35 4.11 1.81 10.44
CA LEU A 35 3.58 1.74 11.79
C LEU A 35 4.75 1.44 12.72
N HIS A 36 4.93 2.25 13.74
CA HIS A 36 6.00 2.01 14.71
C HIS A 36 5.43 1.39 15.96
N ASN A 37 6.22 0.52 16.57
CA ASN A 37 5.79 -0.12 17.81
C ASN A 37 5.55 0.93 18.88
N ASP A 38 4.41 0.79 19.55
CA ASP A 38 3.98 1.75 20.55
C ASP A 38 3.48 0.96 21.76
N PRO A 39 4.19 0.98 22.88
CA PRO A 39 3.77 0.21 24.05
C PRO A 39 2.55 0.77 24.75
N VAL A 40 2.08 1.96 24.36
CA VAL A 40 0.97 2.62 25.04
C VAL A 40 -0.36 2.08 24.53
N ASN A 41 -0.49 1.87 23.22
CA ASN A 41 -1.75 1.44 22.61
C ASN A 41 -1.88 -0.07 22.63
N SER A 42 -3.09 -0.57 22.83
CA SER A 42 -3.32 -2.00 22.82
C SER A 42 -3.24 -2.52 21.38
N MET A 43 -2.94 -3.80 21.25
CA MET A 43 -2.88 -4.45 19.93
C MET A 43 -4.22 -4.36 19.23
N GLU A 44 -5.30 -4.51 19.98
CA GLU A 44 -6.64 -4.43 19.40
C GLU A 44 -6.92 -3.04 18.85
N TYR A 45 -6.57 -2.02 19.62
CA TYR A 45 -6.80 -0.64 19.20
C TYR A 45 -6.03 -0.33 17.91
N VAL A 46 -4.77 -0.76 17.86
CA VAL A 46 -3.94 -0.53 16.68
C VAL A 46 -4.53 -1.24 15.46
N THR A 47 -4.96 -2.48 15.63
CA THR A 47 -5.53 -3.27 14.53
C THR A 47 -6.80 -2.60 13.98
N ILE A 48 -7.68 -2.19 14.87
CA ILE A 48 -8.94 -1.55 14.47
C ILE A 48 -8.64 -0.21 13.79
N SER A 49 -7.72 0.56 14.35
CA SER A 49 -7.36 1.86 13.80
C SER A 49 -6.77 1.74 12.40
N LEU A 50 -5.94 0.73 12.17
CA LEU A 50 -5.39 0.49 10.83
C LEU A 50 -6.48 0.30 9.80
N ARG A 51 -7.51 -0.47 10.14
CA ARG A 51 -8.61 -0.72 9.20
C ARG A 51 -9.50 0.49 9.01
N GLU A 52 -9.65 1.31 10.04
CA GLU A 52 -10.42 2.55 9.91
C GLU A 52 -9.73 3.53 9.00
N VAL A 53 -8.41 3.64 9.11
CA VAL A 53 -7.65 4.60 8.32
C VAL A 53 -7.43 4.09 6.89
N VAL A 54 -7.16 2.79 6.74
CA VAL A 54 -6.86 2.19 5.44
C VAL A 54 -7.86 1.06 5.19
N PRO A 55 -9.05 1.40 4.68
CA PRO A 55 -10.12 0.40 4.55
C PRO A 55 -9.82 -0.76 3.61
N GLN A 56 -8.81 -0.62 2.73
CA GLN A 56 -8.40 -1.69 1.85
C GLN A 56 -7.81 -2.88 2.60
N LEU A 57 -7.33 -2.66 3.83
CA LEU A 57 -6.74 -3.73 4.62
C LEU A 57 -7.82 -4.67 5.12
N SER A 58 -7.59 -5.96 4.96
CA SER A 58 -8.41 -6.95 5.61
C SER A 58 -8.04 -7.01 7.08
N GLU A 59 -8.87 -7.69 7.88
CA GLU A 59 -8.53 -7.88 9.28
C GLU A 59 -7.20 -8.61 9.42
N GLN A 60 -6.98 -9.63 8.59
CA GLN A 60 -5.75 -10.40 8.63
C GLN A 60 -4.54 -9.54 8.27
N ASP A 61 -4.69 -8.67 7.29
CA ASP A 61 -3.63 -7.74 6.92
C ASP A 61 -3.29 -6.83 8.10
N ALA A 62 -4.30 -6.27 8.74
CA ALA A 62 -4.08 -5.36 9.85
C ALA A 62 -3.40 -6.05 11.02
N ILE A 63 -3.81 -7.28 11.31
CA ILE A 63 -3.17 -8.06 12.37
C ILE A 63 -1.71 -8.33 12.04
N ALA A 64 -1.42 -8.70 10.79
CA ALA A 64 -0.04 -8.99 10.38
C ALA A 64 0.84 -7.75 10.50
N ILE A 65 0.32 -6.60 10.10
CA ILE A 65 1.06 -5.34 10.20
C ILE A 65 1.32 -5.00 11.66
N MET A 66 0.31 -5.13 12.49
CA MET A 66 0.43 -4.86 13.92
C MET A 66 1.48 -5.77 14.57
N LEU A 67 1.45 -7.05 14.22
CA LEU A 67 2.41 -8.00 14.77
C LEU A 67 3.81 -7.73 14.27
N GLU A 68 3.97 -7.33 13.02
CA GLU A 68 5.28 -6.97 12.49
C GLU A 68 5.87 -5.81 13.30
N ALA A 69 5.08 -4.78 13.54
CA ALA A 69 5.53 -3.65 14.32
C ALA A 69 5.87 -4.07 15.75
N HIS A 70 5.05 -4.92 16.33
CA HIS A 70 5.26 -5.38 17.70
C HIS A 70 6.56 -6.18 17.82
N ASN A 71 6.82 -7.05 16.85
CA ASN A 71 7.94 -7.98 16.93
C ASN A 71 9.26 -7.39 16.43
N THR A 72 9.22 -6.48 15.46
CA THR A 72 10.43 -5.96 14.83
C THR A 72 10.61 -4.47 15.03
N GLY A 73 9.62 -3.79 15.58
CA GLY A 73 9.68 -2.36 15.81
C GLY A 73 8.99 -1.53 14.75
N VAL A 74 8.83 -2.06 13.53
CA VAL A 74 8.24 -1.33 12.41
C VAL A 74 7.43 -2.29 11.56
N GLY A 75 6.22 -1.87 11.19
CA GLY A 75 5.38 -2.63 10.26
C GLY A 75 5.06 -1.79 9.04
N LEU A 76 5.05 -2.42 7.89
CA LEU A 76 4.70 -1.76 6.63
C LEU A 76 3.19 -1.78 6.47
N VAL A 77 2.57 -0.59 6.45
CA VAL A 77 1.12 -0.48 6.32
C VAL A 77 0.70 -0.57 4.86
N ILE A 78 1.25 0.30 4.04
CA ILE A 78 0.87 0.34 2.62
C ILE A 78 1.95 1.13 1.87
N VAL A 79 2.05 0.85 0.57
CA VAL A 79 2.94 1.60 -0.32
C VAL A 79 2.04 2.34 -1.31
N CYS A 80 2.21 3.65 -1.41
CA CYS A 80 1.33 4.46 -2.24
C CYS A 80 2.00 5.79 -2.59
N ASP A 81 1.30 6.60 -3.34
CA ASP A 81 1.80 7.93 -3.71
C ASP A 81 1.91 8.81 -2.47
N LEU A 82 2.64 9.90 -2.61
CA LEU A 82 2.93 10.77 -1.48
C LEU A 82 1.69 11.31 -0.79
N GLU A 83 0.73 11.79 -1.57
CA GLU A 83 -0.43 12.44 -0.99
C GLU A 83 -1.24 11.47 -0.12
N PRO A 84 -1.64 10.30 -0.62
CA PRO A 84 -2.32 9.35 0.26
C PRO A 84 -1.43 8.85 1.39
N ALA A 85 -0.12 8.73 1.18
CA ALA A 85 0.77 8.30 2.25
C ALA A 85 0.74 9.28 3.40
N GLU A 86 0.81 10.58 3.10
CA GLU A 86 0.72 11.60 4.13
C GLU A 86 -0.62 11.57 4.83
N PHE A 87 -1.70 11.38 4.08
CA PHE A 87 -3.03 11.31 4.67
C PHE A 87 -3.14 10.14 5.64
N TYR A 88 -2.68 8.97 5.23
CA TYR A 88 -2.77 7.78 6.10
C TYR A 88 -1.93 7.96 7.35
N SER A 89 -0.71 8.46 7.20
CA SER A 89 0.18 8.64 8.34
C SER A 89 -0.39 9.67 9.31
N GLU A 90 -0.88 10.79 8.80
CA GLU A 90 -1.46 11.82 9.66
C GLU A 90 -2.73 11.31 10.36
N SER A 91 -3.52 10.52 9.64
CA SER A 91 -4.72 9.94 10.24
C SER A 91 -4.40 8.99 11.38
N LEU A 92 -3.37 8.17 11.21
CA LEU A 92 -2.92 7.29 12.28
C LEU A 92 -2.42 8.10 13.47
N LYS A 93 -1.64 9.14 13.21
CA LYS A 93 -1.14 10.00 14.28
C LYS A 93 -2.29 10.66 15.04
N SER A 94 -3.34 11.06 14.34
CA SER A 94 -4.48 11.68 15.00
C SER A 94 -5.21 10.72 15.93
N LYS A 95 -5.00 9.43 15.74
CA LYS A 95 -5.54 8.39 16.64
C LYS A 95 -4.57 8.03 17.75
N GLY A 96 -3.46 8.74 17.87
CA GLY A 96 -2.48 8.48 18.90
C GLY A 96 -1.51 7.35 18.55
N ILE A 97 -1.43 6.97 17.29
CA ILE A 97 -0.59 5.88 16.84
C ILE A 97 0.65 6.46 16.16
N THR A 98 1.83 5.90 16.47
CA THR A 98 3.07 6.39 15.90
C THR A 98 3.23 5.88 14.48
N SER A 99 3.34 6.80 13.53
CA SER A 99 3.45 6.47 12.12
C SER A 99 4.39 7.44 11.42
N SER A 100 4.98 6.99 10.32
CA SER A 100 5.83 7.83 9.48
C SER A 100 5.73 7.36 8.03
N ILE A 101 6.30 8.14 7.15
CA ILE A 101 6.41 7.75 5.74
C ILE A 101 7.86 7.83 5.30
#